data_dac4a88d50fcc24c09808419ed3a84fd
#
_entry.id   dac4a88d50fcc24c09808419ed3a84fd
#
_cell.length_a   1.000
_cell.length_b   1.000
_cell.length_c   1.000
_cell.angle_alpha   90.00
_cell.angle_beta   90.00
_cell.angle_gamma   90.00
#
_symmetry.space_group_name_H-M   'P 1'
#
loop_
_entity.id
_entity.type
_entity.pdbx_description
1 polymer ?
#
loop_
_entity_poly.entity_id
_entity_poly.type
_entity_poly.pdbx_seq_one_letter_code
_entity_poly.pdbx_strand_id
1 'polypeptide(L)'
;MESTPRSNRLHIAILGRRNAGKSSLINALAGQDVAIVSDVPGTTTDPVYKAMEILPIGPVVLIDTAGIDDVGPLGGMRVQRTRQVLAKSDVAIVVVDATRGVGEYERSAAAEVRERGIPLVAVASKMDIAAAQSAGAPEWKETLDRWGAGLGASLVPVSAKTGQGINVLKERIIEAAPKDWEGPPIVGDLVSPGDTVVLVVPVDIEAPKGRLILPQVQTIRDLLDHGVRTVVVKEDAVRSAIENLKHGPSLV
;
A
#
# COMPACT_ATOMS: atom_id res chain seq x y z
N MET A 1 2.77 -20.45 1.81
CA MET A 1 3.28 -19.11 1.50
C MET A 1 3.55 -18.41 2.81
N GLU A 2 4.81 -18.30 3.21
CA GLU A 2 5.15 -17.45 4.33
C GLU A 2 4.93 -15.99 3.91
N SER A 3 4.03 -15.33 4.58
CA SER A 3 3.71 -13.94 4.33
C SER A 3 4.81 -13.06 4.91
N THR A 4 5.28 -12.05 4.17
CA THR A 4 6.15 -10.99 4.70
C THR A 4 5.68 -10.59 6.10
N PRO A 5 6.58 -10.50 7.10
CA PRO A 5 6.20 -10.05 8.43
C PRO A 5 5.41 -8.74 8.36
N ARG A 6 4.39 -8.57 9.20
CA ARG A 6 3.56 -7.36 9.22
C ARG A 6 4.37 -6.08 9.43
N SER A 7 5.50 -6.18 10.15
CA SER A 7 6.43 -5.08 10.41
C SER A 7 7.10 -4.49 9.16
N ASN A 8 7.14 -5.24 8.06
CA ASN A 8 7.81 -4.84 6.81
C ASN A 8 6.82 -4.48 5.69
N ARG A 9 5.58 -4.12 6.02
CA ARG A 9 4.56 -3.71 5.05
C ARG A 9 4.07 -2.32 5.37
N LEU A 10 3.91 -1.50 4.35
CA LEU A 10 3.28 -0.20 4.49
C LEU A 10 1.80 -0.38 4.90
N HIS A 11 1.42 0.19 6.03
CA HIS A 11 0.05 0.14 6.53
C HIS A 11 -0.73 1.37 6.09
N ILE A 12 -1.81 1.16 5.37
CA ILE A 12 -2.64 2.24 4.82
C ILE A 12 -4.04 2.16 5.43
N ALA A 13 -4.39 3.12 6.28
CA ALA A 13 -5.74 3.24 6.80
C ALA A 13 -6.70 3.80 5.76
N ILE A 14 -7.89 3.21 5.63
CA ILE A 14 -8.94 3.74 4.76
C ILE A 14 -10.12 4.18 5.62
N LEU A 15 -10.32 5.49 5.67
CA LEU A 15 -11.33 6.19 6.46
C LEU A 15 -12.43 6.74 5.54
N GLY A 16 -13.66 6.77 6.01
CA GLY A 16 -14.77 7.34 5.26
C GLY A 16 -16.09 6.85 5.81
N ARG A 17 -17.17 7.60 5.58
CA ARG A 17 -18.53 7.22 6.04
C ARG A 17 -18.95 5.85 5.51
N ARG A 18 -19.96 5.29 6.15
CA ARG A 18 -20.65 4.09 5.64
C ARG A 18 -21.08 4.32 4.19
N ASN A 19 -20.90 3.32 3.34
CA ASN A 19 -21.21 3.36 1.92
C ASN A 19 -20.45 4.44 1.10
N ALA A 20 -19.37 5.02 1.62
CA ALA A 20 -18.53 5.94 0.86
C ALA A 20 -17.75 5.25 -0.28
N GLY A 21 -17.83 3.92 -0.40
CA GLY A 21 -17.15 3.17 -1.45
C GLY A 21 -15.76 2.64 -1.05
N LYS A 22 -15.44 2.58 0.24
CA LYS A 22 -14.14 2.10 0.77
C LYS A 22 -13.79 0.71 0.24
N SER A 23 -14.67 -0.28 0.45
CA SER A 23 -14.43 -1.66 0.03
C SER A 23 -14.37 -1.82 -1.50
N SER A 24 -15.18 -1.03 -2.25
CA SER A 24 -15.08 -0.99 -3.71
C SER A 24 -13.76 -0.40 -4.18
N LEU A 25 -13.27 0.64 -3.48
CA LEU A 25 -11.97 1.26 -3.76
C LEU A 25 -10.82 0.27 -3.51
N ILE A 26 -10.86 -0.45 -2.39
CA ILE A 26 -9.90 -1.51 -2.06
C ILE A 26 -9.87 -2.58 -3.14
N ASN A 27 -11.04 -3.04 -3.58
CA ASN A 27 -11.13 -4.05 -4.64
C ASN A 27 -10.60 -3.52 -5.98
N ALA A 28 -10.87 -2.25 -6.31
CA ALA A 28 -10.34 -1.63 -7.53
C ALA A 28 -8.82 -1.44 -7.49
N LEU A 29 -8.26 -1.09 -6.32
CA LEU A 29 -6.81 -1.04 -6.11
C LEU A 29 -6.19 -2.44 -6.25
N ALA A 30 -6.84 -3.47 -5.72
CA ALA A 30 -6.36 -4.86 -5.77
C ALA A 30 -6.55 -5.53 -7.14
N GLY A 31 -7.57 -5.17 -7.90
CA GLY A 31 -7.93 -5.84 -9.16
C GLY A 31 -7.09 -5.45 -10.38
N GLN A 32 -6.20 -4.48 -10.29
CA GLN A 32 -5.31 -4.06 -11.36
C GLN A 32 -3.87 -4.49 -11.06
N ASP A 33 -3.50 -5.72 -11.41
CA ASP A 33 -2.14 -6.27 -11.34
C ASP A 33 -1.63 -6.70 -9.94
N VAL A 34 -2.52 -7.12 -9.03
CA VAL A 34 -2.10 -7.51 -7.68
C VAL A 34 -2.53 -8.92 -7.32
N ALA A 35 -1.55 -9.73 -6.93
CA ALA A 35 -1.81 -11.00 -6.26
C ALA A 35 -2.37 -10.71 -4.85
N ILE A 36 -3.65 -11.03 -4.63
CA ILE A 36 -4.26 -11.02 -3.29
C ILE A 36 -3.56 -12.09 -2.45
N VAL A 37 -2.83 -11.69 -1.43
CA VAL A 37 -2.01 -12.63 -0.65
C VAL A 37 -2.75 -13.24 0.52
N SER A 38 -3.84 -12.69 1.02
CA SER A 38 -4.74 -13.36 2.00
C SER A 38 -5.76 -12.38 2.61
N ASP A 39 -7.02 -12.79 2.74
CA ASP A 39 -7.95 -12.22 3.71
C ASP A 39 -7.63 -12.82 5.08
N VAL A 40 -7.25 -12.01 6.06
CA VAL A 40 -7.16 -12.46 7.44
C VAL A 40 -8.56 -12.28 8.06
N PRO A 41 -9.29 -13.37 8.38
CA PRO A 41 -10.62 -13.24 8.96
C PRO A 41 -10.55 -12.54 10.32
N GLY A 42 -11.28 -11.43 10.46
CA GLY A 42 -11.59 -10.81 11.74
C GLY A 42 -13.04 -11.08 12.13
N THR A 43 -13.38 -10.86 13.38
CA THR A 43 -14.78 -10.83 13.82
C THR A 43 -15.51 -9.64 13.19
N THR A 44 -16.83 -9.68 13.09
CA THR A 44 -17.69 -8.71 12.36
C THR A 44 -17.51 -7.23 12.79
N THR A 45 -16.71 -6.97 13.82
CA THR A 45 -16.42 -5.63 14.38
C THR A 45 -14.96 -5.22 14.30
N ASP A 46 -14.06 -6.09 13.79
CA ASP A 46 -12.64 -5.78 13.69
C ASP A 46 -12.28 -5.21 12.30
N PRO A 47 -11.24 -4.36 12.20
CA PRO A 47 -10.76 -3.87 10.92
C PRO A 47 -10.38 -5.04 10.00
N VAL A 48 -10.78 -4.96 8.73
CA VAL A 48 -10.39 -5.95 7.73
C VAL A 48 -9.03 -5.54 7.16
N TYR A 49 -8.06 -6.45 7.23
CA TYR A 49 -6.73 -6.26 6.71
C TYR A 49 -6.62 -6.95 5.34
N LYS A 50 -6.35 -6.19 4.29
CA LYS A 50 -6.07 -6.72 2.95
C LYS A 50 -4.62 -6.46 2.57
N ALA A 51 -3.85 -7.53 2.43
CA ALA A 51 -2.47 -7.46 1.97
C ALA A 51 -2.45 -7.46 0.43
N MET A 52 -1.68 -6.53 -0.15
CA MET A 52 -1.45 -6.44 -1.58
C MET A 52 -0.06 -5.88 -1.86
N GLU A 53 0.30 -5.79 -3.14
CA GLU A 53 1.53 -5.15 -3.58
C GLU A 53 1.19 -3.90 -4.42
N ILE A 54 1.85 -2.79 -4.13
CA ILE A 54 1.77 -1.57 -4.93
C ILE A 54 3.19 -1.25 -5.43
N LEU A 55 3.45 -1.46 -6.71
CA LEU A 55 4.75 -1.12 -7.29
C LEU A 55 4.89 0.41 -7.45
N PRO A 56 6.05 1.01 -7.15
CA PRO A 56 7.29 0.38 -6.68
C PRO A 56 7.42 0.22 -5.15
N ILE A 57 6.43 0.63 -4.33
CA ILE A 57 6.50 0.58 -2.85
C ILE A 57 6.72 -0.85 -2.34
N GLY A 58 6.17 -1.86 -3.07
CA GLY A 58 6.19 -3.25 -2.62
C GLY A 58 4.96 -3.64 -1.78
N PRO A 59 5.11 -4.51 -0.77
CA PRO A 59 3.99 -5.06 -0.01
C PRO A 59 3.34 -4.02 0.90
N VAL A 60 2.03 -3.86 0.77
CA VAL A 60 1.21 -2.97 1.59
C VAL A 60 0.07 -3.73 2.28
N VAL A 61 -0.44 -3.17 3.36
CA VAL A 61 -1.65 -3.66 4.04
C VAL A 61 -2.68 -2.53 4.06
N LEU A 62 -3.79 -2.73 3.37
CA LEU A 62 -4.94 -1.85 3.47
C LEU A 62 -5.77 -2.24 4.68
N ILE A 63 -6.08 -1.27 5.53
CA ILE A 63 -6.89 -1.47 6.74
C ILE A 63 -8.26 -0.84 6.49
N ASP A 64 -9.26 -1.69 6.21
CA ASP A 64 -10.64 -1.24 6.00
C ASP A 64 -11.33 -0.99 7.35
N THR A 65 -11.78 0.23 7.55
CA THR A 65 -12.51 0.63 8.76
C THR A 65 -14.02 0.45 8.62
N ALA A 66 -14.54 -0.20 7.56
CA ALA A 66 -15.97 -0.33 7.28
C ALA A 66 -16.76 -0.97 8.44
N GLY A 67 -16.20 -1.97 9.13
CA GLY A 67 -16.82 -2.60 10.29
C GLY A 67 -16.90 -1.70 11.54
N ILE A 68 -16.14 -0.61 11.56
CA ILE A 68 -16.10 0.33 12.69
C ILE A 68 -17.29 1.30 12.63
N ASP A 69 -17.86 1.54 11.46
CA ASP A 69 -18.92 2.51 11.23
C ASP A 69 -20.33 1.97 11.56
N ASP A 70 -20.47 0.65 11.75
CA ASP A 70 -21.77 -0.04 11.83
C ASP A 70 -22.33 -0.25 13.26
N VAL A 71 -21.57 0.02 14.32
CA VAL A 71 -22.00 -0.32 15.69
C VAL A 71 -22.51 0.90 16.46
N GLY A 72 -23.82 1.16 16.37
CA GLY A 72 -24.64 1.84 17.38
C GLY A 72 -24.35 3.32 17.72
N PRO A 73 -25.11 3.92 18.66
CA PRO A 73 -25.11 5.35 18.97
C PRO A 73 -23.90 5.86 19.78
N LEU A 74 -22.85 5.06 19.96
CA LEU A 74 -21.71 5.36 20.82
C LEU A 74 -20.54 5.98 20.02
N GLY A 75 -20.63 7.28 19.74
CA GLY A 75 -19.57 8.06 19.08
C GLY A 75 -18.17 7.88 19.70
N GLY A 76 -18.07 7.62 21.00
CA GLY A 76 -16.80 7.42 21.69
C GLY A 76 -16.02 6.17 21.26
N MET A 77 -16.70 5.05 21.00
CA MET A 77 -16.03 3.81 20.55
C MET A 77 -15.52 3.91 19.12
N ARG A 78 -16.21 4.66 18.25
CA ARG A 78 -15.76 4.94 16.86
C ARG A 78 -14.43 5.71 16.85
N VAL A 79 -14.37 6.78 17.63
CA VAL A 79 -13.16 7.61 17.77
C VAL A 79 -11.99 6.76 18.28
N GLN A 80 -12.22 5.94 19.30
CA GLN A 80 -11.16 5.10 19.87
C GLN A 80 -10.63 4.07 18.86
N ARG A 81 -11.50 3.42 18.08
CA ARG A 81 -11.09 2.45 17.05
C ARG A 81 -10.37 3.11 15.89
N THR A 82 -10.87 4.23 15.39
CA THR A 82 -10.15 5.03 14.37
C THR A 82 -8.75 5.38 14.87
N ARG A 83 -8.61 5.79 16.12
CA ARG A 83 -7.32 6.06 16.75
C ARG A 83 -6.40 4.86 16.81
N GLN A 84 -6.92 3.68 17.10
CA GLN A 84 -6.14 2.43 17.12
C GLN A 84 -5.66 2.03 15.73
N VAL A 85 -6.47 2.23 14.69
CA VAL A 85 -6.07 1.98 13.30
C VAL A 85 -5.00 2.98 12.88
N LEU A 86 -5.22 4.26 13.10
CA LEU A 86 -4.26 5.31 12.76
C LEU A 86 -2.92 5.15 13.48
N ALA A 87 -2.92 4.69 14.73
CA ALA A 87 -1.68 4.43 15.48
C ALA A 87 -0.79 3.33 14.86
N LYS A 88 -1.32 2.56 13.91
CA LYS A 88 -0.62 1.47 13.20
C LYS A 88 -0.45 1.76 11.72
N SER A 89 -0.78 2.96 11.27
CA SER A 89 -0.83 3.30 9.85
C SER A 89 0.25 4.31 9.50
N ASP A 90 0.91 4.06 8.37
CA ASP A 90 1.97 4.90 7.83
C ASP A 90 1.40 5.95 6.86
N VAL A 91 0.27 5.66 6.24
CA VAL A 91 -0.51 6.54 5.34
C VAL A 91 -1.98 6.40 5.65
N ALA A 92 -2.74 7.48 5.50
CA ALA A 92 -4.20 7.46 5.65
C ALA A 92 -4.89 7.96 4.37
N ILE A 93 -5.92 7.24 3.94
CA ILE A 93 -6.79 7.61 2.82
C ILE A 93 -8.15 8.03 3.40
N VAL A 94 -8.58 9.27 3.15
CA VAL A 94 -9.93 9.72 3.48
C VAL A 94 -10.80 9.69 2.23
N VAL A 95 -11.83 8.85 2.26
CA VAL A 95 -12.76 8.62 1.14
C VAL A 95 -14.01 9.47 1.32
N VAL A 96 -14.23 10.39 0.40
CA VAL A 96 -15.39 11.26 0.28
C VAL A 96 -16.34 10.68 -0.77
N ASP A 97 -17.59 10.45 -0.45
CA ASP A 97 -18.64 10.13 -1.44
C ASP A 97 -18.97 11.39 -2.24
N ALA A 98 -18.61 11.44 -3.53
CA ALA A 98 -18.80 12.61 -4.38
C ALA A 98 -20.29 12.98 -4.56
N THR A 99 -21.23 12.04 -4.33
CA THR A 99 -22.67 12.31 -4.39
C THR A 99 -23.18 13.05 -3.14
N ARG A 100 -22.39 13.05 -2.05
CA ARG A 100 -22.77 13.65 -0.76
C ARG A 100 -21.87 14.81 -0.35
N GLY A 101 -20.65 14.84 -0.88
CA GLY A 101 -19.63 15.82 -0.53
C GLY A 101 -18.99 15.64 0.84
N VAL A 102 -18.14 16.58 1.20
CA VAL A 102 -17.41 16.62 2.47
C VAL A 102 -18.32 17.03 3.62
N GLY A 103 -18.45 16.16 4.60
CA GLY A 103 -19.19 16.43 5.84
C GLY A 103 -18.28 16.57 7.06
N GLU A 104 -18.90 16.56 8.24
CA GLU A 104 -18.21 16.67 9.52
C GLU A 104 -17.28 15.48 9.78
N TYR A 105 -17.71 14.26 9.40
CA TYR A 105 -16.91 13.06 9.57
C TYR A 105 -15.56 13.14 8.81
N GLU A 106 -15.61 13.52 7.53
CA GLU A 106 -14.38 13.59 6.70
C GLU A 106 -13.44 14.70 7.21
N ARG A 107 -13.99 15.84 7.66
CA ARG A 107 -13.17 16.90 8.26
C ARG A 107 -12.53 16.45 9.57
N SER A 108 -13.28 15.79 10.43
CA SER A 108 -12.78 15.27 11.71
C SER A 108 -11.72 14.19 11.49
N ALA A 109 -11.96 13.26 10.56
CA ALA A 109 -11.00 12.22 10.20
C ALA A 109 -9.69 12.81 9.64
N ALA A 110 -9.80 13.78 8.71
CA ALA A 110 -8.63 14.46 8.16
C ALA A 110 -7.86 15.27 9.22
N ALA A 111 -8.55 15.89 10.17
CA ALA A 111 -7.93 16.59 11.29
C ALA A 111 -7.15 15.63 12.19
N GLU A 112 -7.75 14.50 12.60
CA GLU A 112 -7.11 13.47 13.42
C GLU A 112 -5.86 12.87 12.74
N VAL A 113 -5.91 12.64 11.42
CA VAL A 113 -4.76 12.16 10.63
C VAL A 113 -3.62 13.18 10.67
N ARG A 114 -3.93 14.47 10.46
CA ARG A 114 -2.92 15.55 10.46
C ARG A 114 -2.32 15.79 11.85
N GLU A 115 -3.14 15.74 12.91
CA GLU A 115 -2.65 15.88 14.29
C GLU A 115 -1.62 14.80 14.64
N ARG A 116 -1.71 13.64 14.01
CA ARG A 116 -0.76 12.53 14.18
C ARG A 116 0.44 12.60 13.27
N GLY A 117 0.51 13.58 12.38
CA GLY A 117 1.57 13.70 11.38
C GLY A 117 1.57 12.59 10.31
N ILE A 118 0.45 11.89 10.15
CA ILE A 118 0.32 10.82 9.15
C ILE A 118 0.05 11.47 7.78
N PRO A 119 0.78 11.09 6.71
CA PRO A 119 0.51 11.52 5.36
C PRO A 119 -0.94 11.23 4.95
N LEU A 120 -1.64 12.25 4.43
CA LEU A 120 -3.06 12.17 4.07
C LEU A 120 -3.24 12.17 2.55
N VAL A 121 -3.94 11.16 2.04
CA VAL A 121 -4.46 11.11 0.67
C VAL A 121 -5.98 11.26 0.71
N ALA A 122 -6.53 12.24 0.02
CA ALA A 122 -7.99 12.44 -0.05
C ALA A 122 -8.53 11.94 -1.40
N VAL A 123 -9.66 11.22 -1.36
CA VAL A 123 -10.28 10.58 -2.54
C VAL A 123 -11.74 10.99 -2.65
N ALA A 124 -12.15 11.50 -3.81
CA ALA A 124 -13.55 11.65 -4.17
C ALA A 124 -14.01 10.40 -4.93
N SER A 125 -14.76 9.53 -4.25
CA SER A 125 -15.26 8.26 -4.80
C SER A 125 -16.59 8.44 -5.53
N LYS A 126 -17.00 7.43 -6.31
CA LYS A 126 -18.28 7.39 -7.04
C LYS A 126 -18.45 8.54 -8.04
N MET A 127 -17.37 8.98 -8.67
CA MET A 127 -17.39 10.08 -9.63
C MET A 127 -18.29 9.77 -10.84
N ASP A 128 -18.42 8.49 -11.22
CA ASP A 128 -19.34 8.04 -12.27
C ASP A 128 -20.80 8.36 -11.94
N ILE A 129 -21.22 8.16 -10.69
CA ILE A 129 -22.59 8.45 -10.22
C ILE A 129 -22.79 9.97 -10.09
N ALA A 130 -21.82 10.65 -9.46
CA ALA A 130 -21.90 12.08 -9.23
C ALA A 130 -21.94 12.87 -10.56
N ALA A 131 -21.14 12.48 -11.54
CA ALA A 131 -21.16 13.07 -12.87
C ALA A 131 -22.49 12.83 -13.62
N ALA A 132 -23.06 11.63 -13.49
CA ALA A 132 -24.33 11.30 -14.11
C ALA A 132 -25.54 12.04 -13.48
N GLN A 133 -25.46 12.36 -12.19
CA GLN A 133 -26.51 13.11 -11.47
C GLN A 133 -26.43 14.61 -11.71
N SER A 134 -25.31 15.12 -12.19
CA SER A 134 -25.12 16.54 -12.47
C SER A 134 -25.59 16.84 -13.89
N ALA A 135 -26.75 17.42 -14.04
CA ALA A 135 -27.26 17.92 -15.32
C ALA A 135 -26.45 19.16 -15.75
N GLY A 136 -25.51 18.98 -16.68
CA GLY A 136 -24.51 19.98 -17.06
C GLY A 136 -23.25 19.79 -16.19
N ALA A 137 -22.08 19.68 -16.82
CA ALA A 137 -20.85 19.42 -16.10
C ALA A 137 -20.61 20.53 -15.04
N PRO A 138 -20.85 20.27 -13.75
CA PRO A 138 -20.39 21.20 -12.75
C PRO A 138 -18.88 21.28 -12.91
N GLU A 139 -18.32 22.42 -12.61
CA GLU A 139 -16.89 22.58 -12.50
C GLU A 139 -16.39 21.72 -11.34
N TRP A 140 -16.35 20.38 -11.58
CA TRP A 140 -15.88 19.41 -10.58
C TRP A 140 -14.53 19.80 -10.03
N LYS A 141 -13.69 20.45 -10.85
CA LYS A 141 -12.40 20.96 -10.42
C LYS A 141 -12.58 21.94 -9.25
N GLU A 142 -13.40 22.97 -9.39
CA GLU A 142 -13.62 23.95 -8.31
C GLU A 142 -14.25 23.32 -7.07
N THR A 143 -15.17 22.38 -7.29
CA THR A 143 -15.81 21.65 -6.17
C THR A 143 -14.80 20.79 -5.42
N LEU A 144 -13.93 20.05 -6.12
CA LEU A 144 -12.89 19.23 -5.52
C LEU A 144 -11.84 20.10 -4.83
N ASP A 145 -11.45 21.24 -5.42
CA ASP A 145 -10.49 22.18 -4.83
C ASP A 145 -11.05 22.76 -3.52
N ARG A 146 -12.33 23.17 -3.51
CA ARG A 146 -12.99 23.66 -2.28
C ARG A 146 -13.07 22.58 -1.21
N TRP A 147 -13.40 21.34 -1.57
CA TRP A 147 -13.44 20.21 -0.62
C TRP A 147 -12.03 19.90 -0.11
N GLY A 148 -11.03 19.96 -0.99
CA GLY A 148 -9.63 19.73 -0.65
C GLY A 148 -9.11 20.75 0.36
N ALA A 149 -9.44 22.02 0.17
CA ALA A 149 -9.11 23.08 1.12
C ALA A 149 -9.68 22.79 2.51
N GLY A 150 -10.91 22.24 2.59
CA GLY A 150 -11.55 21.86 3.86
C GLY A 150 -10.91 20.63 4.53
N LEU A 151 -10.25 19.78 3.79
CA LEU A 151 -9.55 18.58 4.29
C LEU A 151 -8.05 18.81 4.51
N GLY A 152 -7.48 19.86 3.90
CA GLY A 152 -6.04 20.13 3.87
C GLY A 152 -5.26 19.17 2.96
N ALA A 153 -5.92 18.62 1.94
CA ALA A 153 -5.31 17.73 0.94
C ALA A 153 -6.10 17.79 -0.37
N SER A 154 -5.40 17.72 -1.51
CA SER A 154 -6.05 17.64 -2.83
C SER A 154 -6.81 16.32 -2.98
N LEU A 155 -8.04 16.37 -3.51
CA LEU A 155 -8.83 15.17 -3.76
C LEU A 155 -8.48 14.54 -5.11
N VAL A 156 -8.30 13.22 -5.10
CA VAL A 156 -8.20 12.40 -6.31
C VAL A 156 -9.61 11.94 -6.71
N PRO A 157 -10.14 12.36 -7.88
CA PRO A 157 -11.43 11.87 -8.36
C PRO A 157 -11.31 10.42 -8.83
N VAL A 158 -12.17 9.52 -8.32
CA VAL A 158 -12.09 8.08 -8.59
C VAL A 158 -13.47 7.47 -8.82
N SER A 159 -13.55 6.57 -9.78
CA SER A 159 -14.63 5.61 -9.90
C SER A 159 -14.10 4.18 -9.81
N ALA A 160 -14.39 3.51 -8.72
CA ALA A 160 -14.02 2.11 -8.54
C ALA A 160 -14.71 1.18 -9.54
N LYS A 161 -15.89 1.59 -10.07
CA LYS A 161 -16.67 0.83 -11.05
C LYS A 161 -16.02 0.85 -12.44
N THR A 162 -15.52 2.01 -12.87
CA THR A 162 -14.94 2.18 -14.21
C THR A 162 -13.42 2.07 -14.22
N GLY A 163 -12.76 2.06 -13.06
CA GLY A 163 -11.31 2.12 -12.92
C GLY A 163 -10.70 3.53 -13.10
N GLN A 164 -11.54 4.52 -13.39
CA GLN A 164 -11.08 5.89 -13.60
C GLN A 164 -10.43 6.44 -12.31
N GLY A 165 -9.26 7.07 -12.46
CA GLY A 165 -8.51 7.70 -11.37
C GLY A 165 -7.73 6.74 -10.46
N ILE A 166 -7.85 5.42 -10.63
CA ILE A 166 -7.16 4.43 -9.78
C ILE A 166 -5.63 4.54 -9.90
N ASN A 167 -5.10 4.74 -11.11
CA ASN A 167 -3.66 4.90 -11.31
C ASN A 167 -3.14 6.19 -10.65
N VAL A 168 -3.87 7.30 -10.80
CA VAL A 168 -3.54 8.56 -10.12
C VAL A 168 -3.57 8.40 -8.61
N LEU A 169 -4.53 7.62 -8.08
CA LEU A 169 -4.57 7.31 -6.64
C LEU A 169 -3.34 6.49 -6.21
N LYS A 170 -2.92 5.49 -7.00
CA LYS A 170 -1.69 4.73 -6.71
C LYS A 170 -0.47 5.66 -6.67
N GLU A 171 -0.31 6.56 -7.63
CA GLU A 171 0.77 7.56 -7.65
C GLU A 171 0.75 8.43 -6.39
N ARG A 172 -0.42 8.90 -5.95
CA ARG A 172 -0.55 9.69 -4.72
C ARG A 172 -0.22 8.90 -3.46
N ILE A 173 -0.55 7.62 -3.42
CA ILE A 173 -0.15 6.72 -2.31
C ILE A 173 1.37 6.56 -2.30
N ILE A 174 2.00 6.37 -3.46
CA ILE A 174 3.45 6.27 -3.61
C ILE A 174 4.15 7.55 -3.13
N GLU A 175 3.65 8.71 -3.54
CA GLU A 175 4.20 10.02 -3.13
C GLU A 175 4.04 10.28 -1.62
N ALA A 176 2.95 9.77 -1.02
CA ALA A 176 2.64 9.90 0.40
C ALA A 176 3.38 8.91 1.28
N ALA A 177 3.91 7.82 0.71
CA ALA A 177 4.68 6.84 1.47
C ALA A 177 5.92 7.49 2.10
N PRO A 178 6.24 7.20 3.37
CA PRO A 178 7.46 7.68 4.00
C PRO A 178 8.69 7.29 3.16
N LYS A 179 9.61 8.22 2.96
CA LYS A 179 10.84 7.95 2.17
C LYS A 179 11.73 6.88 2.82
N ASP A 180 11.65 6.76 4.14
CA ASP A 180 12.39 5.77 4.94
C ASP A 180 11.63 4.43 5.07
N TRP A 181 10.59 4.25 4.26
CA TRP A 181 9.80 3.03 4.22
C TRP A 181 10.60 1.81 3.73
N GLU A 182 11.59 2.04 2.88
CA GLU A 182 12.55 1.00 2.53
C GLU A 182 13.24 0.59 3.84
N GLY A 183 12.91 -0.60 4.33
CA GLY A 183 13.56 -1.18 5.51
C GLY A 183 15.08 -1.13 5.37
N PRO A 184 15.83 -1.31 6.46
CA PRO A 184 17.28 -1.34 6.35
C PRO A 184 17.68 -2.33 5.24
N PRO A 185 18.74 -2.03 4.47
CA PRO A 185 19.21 -2.94 3.44
C PRO A 185 19.45 -4.33 4.04
N ILE A 186 19.20 -5.37 3.26
CA ILE A 186 19.37 -6.76 3.71
C ILE A 186 20.85 -7.12 3.69
N VAL A 187 21.50 -6.78 2.60
CA VAL A 187 22.95 -7.03 2.35
C VAL A 187 23.60 -5.91 1.54
N GLY A 188 22.81 -4.97 1.01
CA GLY A 188 23.29 -3.92 0.12
C GLY A 188 24.29 -2.96 0.77
N ASP A 189 24.22 -2.78 2.09
CA ASP A 189 25.15 -1.97 2.89
C ASP A 189 26.52 -2.66 3.12
N LEU A 190 26.62 -3.95 2.85
CA LEU A 190 27.87 -4.73 2.98
C LEU A 190 28.74 -4.69 1.73
N VAL A 191 28.26 -4.11 0.62
CA VAL A 191 28.89 -4.14 -0.69
C VAL A 191 28.87 -2.76 -1.34
N SER A 192 29.70 -2.57 -2.38
CA SER A 192 29.80 -1.32 -3.12
C SER A 192 29.21 -1.45 -4.55
N PRO A 193 28.69 -0.35 -5.15
CA PRO A 193 28.25 -0.36 -6.53
C PRO A 193 29.34 -0.90 -7.48
N GLY A 194 28.96 -1.83 -8.36
CA GLY A 194 29.90 -2.49 -9.28
C GLY A 194 30.54 -3.77 -8.74
N ASP A 195 30.36 -4.09 -7.46
CA ASP A 195 30.78 -5.36 -6.89
C ASP A 195 30.05 -6.55 -7.52
N THR A 196 30.56 -7.75 -7.26
CA THR A 196 29.93 -9.00 -7.66
C THR A 196 29.64 -9.84 -6.42
N VAL A 197 28.37 -10.23 -6.26
CA VAL A 197 27.89 -11.08 -5.16
C VAL A 197 27.39 -12.40 -5.74
N VAL A 198 27.74 -13.50 -5.09
CA VAL A 198 27.20 -14.83 -5.41
C VAL A 198 26.17 -15.21 -4.36
N LEU A 199 24.90 -15.32 -4.75
CA LEU A 199 23.83 -15.80 -3.90
C LEU A 199 23.64 -17.29 -4.08
N VAL A 200 23.81 -18.04 -3.01
CA VAL A 200 23.58 -19.49 -2.98
C VAL A 200 22.14 -19.72 -2.55
N VAL A 201 21.33 -20.24 -3.46
CA VAL A 201 19.90 -20.45 -3.25
C VAL A 201 19.60 -21.93 -3.23
N PRO A 202 19.29 -22.54 -2.06
CA PRO A 202 18.85 -23.92 -1.98
C PRO A 202 17.51 -24.09 -2.71
N VAL A 203 17.40 -25.18 -3.46
CA VAL A 203 16.16 -25.57 -4.14
C VAL A 203 15.57 -26.77 -3.40
N ASP A 204 14.94 -26.50 -2.26
CA ASP A 204 14.35 -27.50 -1.41
C ASP A 204 13.05 -28.08 -2.00
N ILE A 205 12.71 -29.30 -1.56
CA ILE A 205 11.47 -30.01 -1.95
C ILE A 205 10.24 -29.21 -1.50
N GLU A 206 10.36 -28.39 -0.45
CA GLU A 206 9.30 -27.55 0.11
C GLU A 206 9.12 -26.21 -0.64
N ALA A 207 10.11 -25.80 -1.45
CA ALA A 207 9.99 -24.60 -2.26
C ALA A 207 9.04 -24.82 -3.45
N PRO A 208 8.11 -23.86 -3.73
CA PRO A 208 7.21 -23.99 -4.88
C PRO A 208 8.01 -24.11 -6.18
N LYS A 209 7.77 -25.16 -6.97
CA LYS A 209 8.46 -25.32 -8.27
C LYS A 209 8.29 -24.09 -9.13
N GLY A 210 9.41 -23.58 -9.67
CA GLY A 210 9.43 -22.45 -10.61
C GLY A 210 9.31 -21.07 -9.97
N ARG A 211 9.45 -20.95 -8.64
CA ARG A 211 9.41 -19.65 -7.95
C ARG A 211 10.53 -19.54 -6.92
N LEU A 212 11.11 -18.35 -6.81
CA LEU A 212 11.93 -17.97 -5.67
C LEU A 212 11.00 -17.60 -4.50
N ILE A 213 11.43 -17.88 -3.27
CA ILE A 213 10.73 -17.42 -2.08
C ILE A 213 10.99 -15.92 -1.84
N LEU A 214 10.09 -15.28 -1.11
CA LEU A 214 10.14 -13.82 -0.93
C LEU A 214 11.49 -13.30 -0.40
N PRO A 215 12.13 -13.87 0.63
CA PRO A 215 13.44 -13.40 1.08
C PRO A 215 14.51 -13.42 -0.01
N GLN A 216 14.52 -14.46 -0.87
CA GLN A 216 15.46 -14.57 -1.99
C GLN A 216 15.24 -13.44 -3.01
N VAL A 217 13.98 -13.17 -3.35
CA VAL A 217 13.61 -12.08 -4.27
C VAL A 217 14.01 -10.72 -3.68
N GLN A 218 13.74 -10.50 -2.39
CA GLN A 218 14.09 -9.26 -1.70
C GLN A 218 15.61 -9.04 -1.64
N THR A 219 16.39 -10.07 -1.35
CA THR A 219 17.86 -9.97 -1.32
C THR A 219 18.42 -9.67 -2.71
N ILE A 220 17.91 -10.32 -3.77
CA ILE A 220 18.30 -10.02 -5.15
C ILE A 220 17.97 -8.56 -5.49
N ARG A 221 16.77 -8.11 -5.13
CA ARG A 221 16.31 -6.74 -5.40
C ARG A 221 17.18 -5.71 -4.66
N ASP A 222 17.45 -5.93 -3.39
CA ASP A 222 18.30 -5.07 -2.56
C ASP A 222 19.69 -4.88 -3.20
N LEU A 223 20.33 -5.96 -3.62
CA LEU A 223 21.62 -5.90 -4.30
C LEU A 223 21.57 -5.13 -5.64
N LEU A 224 20.51 -5.34 -6.43
CA LEU A 224 20.33 -4.63 -7.70
C LEU A 224 20.11 -3.12 -7.49
N ASP A 225 19.34 -2.74 -6.48
CA ASP A 225 19.08 -1.34 -6.12
C ASP A 225 20.39 -0.64 -5.67
N HIS A 226 21.33 -1.38 -5.08
CA HIS A 226 22.67 -0.90 -4.73
C HIS A 226 23.69 -0.97 -5.89
N GLY A 227 23.24 -1.28 -7.11
CA GLY A 227 24.11 -1.33 -8.29
C GLY A 227 25.11 -2.49 -8.31
N VAL A 228 24.80 -3.57 -7.60
CA VAL A 228 25.65 -4.76 -7.46
C VAL A 228 25.31 -5.82 -8.52
N ARG A 229 26.31 -6.46 -9.06
CA ARG A 229 26.12 -7.61 -9.97
C ARG A 229 25.85 -8.87 -9.16
N THR A 230 24.70 -9.49 -9.37
CA THR A 230 24.27 -10.65 -8.60
C THR A 230 24.30 -11.91 -9.46
N VAL A 231 25.04 -12.92 -9.00
CA VAL A 231 25.07 -14.25 -9.59
C VAL A 231 24.33 -15.21 -8.66
N VAL A 232 23.26 -15.83 -9.15
CA VAL A 232 22.44 -16.73 -8.35
C VAL A 232 22.69 -18.16 -8.76
N VAL A 233 23.09 -19.01 -7.81
CA VAL A 233 23.45 -20.40 -8.05
C VAL A 233 22.91 -21.34 -6.97
N LYS A 234 22.87 -22.62 -7.28
CA LYS A 234 22.65 -23.67 -6.30
C LYS A 234 23.93 -24.01 -5.56
N GLU A 235 23.81 -24.76 -4.47
CA GLU A 235 24.94 -25.17 -3.61
C GLU A 235 26.03 -25.92 -4.37
N ASP A 236 25.62 -26.78 -5.31
CA ASP A 236 26.53 -27.62 -6.13
C ASP A 236 27.29 -26.83 -7.19
N ALA A 237 26.81 -25.65 -7.57
CA ALA A 237 27.39 -24.79 -8.61
C ALA A 237 28.27 -23.65 -8.07
N VAL A 238 28.40 -23.48 -6.76
CA VAL A 238 29.12 -22.36 -6.13
C VAL A 238 30.56 -22.28 -6.59
N ARG A 239 31.29 -23.41 -6.55
CA ARG A 239 32.72 -23.47 -6.94
C ARG A 239 32.90 -23.05 -8.41
N SER A 240 32.11 -23.62 -9.30
CA SER A 240 32.23 -23.32 -10.73
C SER A 240 31.82 -21.88 -11.03
N ALA A 241 30.86 -21.33 -10.31
CA ALA A 241 30.47 -19.93 -10.44
C ALA A 241 31.63 -18.99 -10.07
N ILE A 242 32.30 -19.24 -8.94
CA ILE A 242 33.42 -18.42 -8.47
C ILE A 242 34.63 -18.55 -9.45
N GLU A 243 34.93 -19.75 -9.89
CA GLU A 243 36.05 -20.01 -10.84
C GLU A 243 35.83 -19.33 -12.21
N ASN A 244 34.60 -19.13 -12.62
CA ASN A 244 34.24 -18.47 -13.88
C ASN A 244 34.19 -16.93 -13.77
N LEU A 245 34.29 -16.36 -12.58
CA LEU A 245 34.36 -14.90 -12.41
C LEU A 245 35.79 -14.40 -12.76
N LYS A 246 35.84 -13.33 -13.54
CA LYS A 246 37.11 -12.68 -13.89
C LYS A 246 37.87 -12.15 -12.65
N HIS A 247 37.09 -11.73 -11.65
CA HIS A 247 37.57 -11.32 -10.35
C HIS A 247 36.72 -12.03 -9.30
N GLY A 248 37.30 -12.39 -8.16
CA GLY A 248 36.56 -13.04 -7.09
C GLY A 248 35.35 -12.21 -6.66
N PRO A 249 34.31 -12.85 -6.13
CA PRO A 249 33.14 -12.13 -5.61
C PRO A 249 33.50 -11.36 -4.31
N SER A 250 32.86 -10.21 -4.10
CA SER A 250 33.01 -9.41 -2.88
C SER A 250 32.29 -10.08 -1.69
N LEU A 251 31.23 -10.86 -1.97
CA LEU A 251 30.43 -11.58 -1.00
C LEU A 251 29.88 -12.88 -1.61
N VAL A 252 29.76 -13.93 -0.79
CA VAL A 252 29.08 -15.19 -1.13
C VAL A 252 28.08 -15.53 -0.05
#